data_56b23e51aa4a1607185fc053eb53fc55
#
_entry.id   56b23e51aa4a1607185fc053eb53fc55
#
_cell.length_a   1.000
_cell.length_b   1.000
_cell.length_c   1.000
_cell.angle_alpha   90.00
_cell.angle_beta   90.00
_cell.angle_gamma   90.00
#
_symmetry.space_group_name_H-M   'P 1'
#
loop_
_entity.id
_entity.type
_entity.pdbx_description
1 polymer ?
#
loop_
_entity_poly.entity_id
_entity_poly.type
_entity_poly.pdbx_seq_one_letter_code
_entity_poly.pdbx_strand_id
1 'polypeptide(L)'
;ATGGLAWSDVRPATRAAWDRASNRAHTRLGSAGTQGAASAVGAMDTSDGDDVVEVLNDVLESARDGEYGFQSCADHADSAELKSIFLRHSQQCAAAAQELEREIRRFGGEPASGGTIAGAVHRGWVSVKAALSSRDDKAVLEECERGEDAAVARYRKALNAALPADVRALLERQAQGAKRNHDEVRALRDSYAQR
;
A
#
# COMPACT_ATOMS: atom_id res chain seq x y z
N ALA A 1 14.71 -5.41 32.33
CA ALA A 1 15.42 -5.41 31.05
C ALA A 1 14.54 -6.08 30.02
N THR A 2 13.74 -5.31 29.29
CA THR A 2 12.93 -5.80 28.14
C THR A 2 13.63 -5.35 26.89
N GLY A 3 14.43 -6.24 26.30
CA GLY A 3 15.06 -6.03 25.01
C GLY A 3 14.02 -6.07 23.90
N GLY A 4 13.60 -4.91 23.40
CA GLY A 4 12.85 -4.80 22.16
C GLY A 4 13.79 -5.11 20.99
N LEU A 5 13.36 -6.03 20.09
CA LEU A 5 14.07 -6.34 18.86
C LEU A 5 14.09 -5.08 17.96
N ALA A 6 15.26 -4.72 17.47
CA ALA A 6 15.39 -3.61 16.53
C ALA A 6 14.69 -3.96 15.19
N TRP A 7 14.11 -2.97 14.52
CA TRP A 7 13.40 -3.16 13.24
C TRP A 7 14.31 -3.76 12.17
N SER A 8 15.61 -3.53 12.21
CA SER A 8 16.60 -4.20 11.36
C SER A 8 16.60 -5.72 11.48
N ASP A 9 16.20 -6.26 12.64
CA ASP A 9 16.23 -7.70 12.93
C ASP A 9 14.97 -8.41 12.48
N VAL A 10 13.88 -7.66 12.22
CA VAL A 10 12.57 -8.19 11.79
C VAL A 10 12.44 -8.26 10.26
N ARG A 11 13.20 -7.43 9.51
CA ARG A 11 13.19 -7.39 8.04
C ARG A 11 13.39 -8.76 7.35
N PRO A 12 14.35 -9.62 7.78
CA PRO A 12 14.56 -10.89 7.12
C PRO A 12 13.41 -11.88 7.33
N ALA A 13 12.75 -11.85 8.49
CA ALA A 13 11.68 -12.77 8.83
C ALA A 13 10.37 -12.46 8.08
N THR A 14 10.04 -11.18 7.90
CA THR A 14 8.88 -10.75 7.13
C THR A 14 9.06 -10.99 5.64
N ARG A 15 10.27 -10.76 5.10
CA ARG A 15 10.61 -11.05 3.71
C ARG A 15 10.56 -12.55 3.42
N ALA A 16 11.12 -13.39 4.30
CA ALA A 16 11.09 -14.84 4.15
C ALA A 16 9.68 -15.46 4.30
N ALA A 17 8.80 -14.87 5.07
CA ALA A 17 7.39 -15.26 5.15
C ALA A 17 6.63 -14.91 3.86
N TRP A 18 6.92 -13.75 3.30
CA TRP A 18 6.40 -13.29 2.02
C TRP A 18 6.84 -14.17 0.85
N ASP A 19 8.14 -14.44 0.73
CA ASP A 19 8.70 -15.30 -0.33
C ASP A 19 8.13 -16.72 -0.27
N ARG A 20 7.85 -17.27 0.93
CA ARG A 20 7.19 -18.56 1.10
C ARG A 20 5.71 -18.56 0.72
N ALA A 21 5.00 -17.47 0.92
CA ALA A 21 3.60 -17.32 0.52
C ALA A 21 3.49 -17.23 -1.02
N SER A 22 4.34 -16.41 -1.64
CA SER A 22 4.39 -16.23 -3.09
C SER A 22 4.80 -17.53 -3.83
N ASN A 23 5.78 -18.29 -3.32
CA ASN A 23 6.19 -19.56 -3.94
C ASN A 23 5.13 -20.68 -3.82
N ARG A 24 4.23 -20.64 -2.84
CA ARG A 24 3.14 -21.63 -2.74
C ARG A 24 2.03 -21.40 -3.77
N ALA A 25 1.85 -20.18 -4.25
CA ALA A 25 0.91 -19.86 -5.31
C ALA A 25 1.37 -20.41 -6.66
N HIS A 26 2.67 -20.35 -6.97
CA HIS A 26 3.24 -20.84 -8.23
C HIS A 26 3.28 -22.37 -8.37
N THR A 27 3.21 -23.15 -7.30
CA THR A 27 3.33 -24.62 -7.34
C THR A 27 1.99 -25.33 -7.60
N ARG A 28 0.85 -24.63 -7.64
CA ARG A 28 -0.48 -25.25 -7.85
C ARG A 28 -1.01 -25.22 -9.29
N LEU A 29 -0.30 -24.62 -10.23
CA LEU A 29 -0.73 -24.46 -11.63
C LEU A 29 0.07 -25.32 -12.61
N GLY A 30 0.24 -26.60 -12.28
CA GLY A 30 0.83 -27.58 -13.19
C GLY A 30 0.00 -28.85 -13.26
N SER A 31 -1.05 -28.88 -14.04
CA SER A 31 -1.54 -30.02 -14.85
C SER A 31 -3.04 -29.93 -15.16
N ALA A 32 -3.39 -29.74 -16.41
CA ALA A 32 -4.29 -30.59 -17.17
C ALA A 32 -4.74 -29.86 -18.46
N GLY A 33 -4.40 -30.42 -19.62
CA GLY A 33 -4.81 -29.93 -20.92
C GLY A 33 -6.18 -30.47 -21.33
N THR A 34 -6.81 -29.83 -22.27
CA THR A 34 -7.24 -30.34 -23.59
C THR A 34 -8.23 -29.40 -24.27
N GLN A 35 -7.95 -29.12 -25.49
CA GLN A 35 -8.60 -28.64 -26.68
C GLN A 35 -10.13 -28.43 -26.68
N GLY A 36 -10.55 -27.28 -27.26
CA GLY A 36 -11.86 -27.03 -27.80
C GLY A 36 -11.91 -25.64 -28.45
N ALA A 37 -11.80 -25.59 -29.79
CA ALA A 37 -11.91 -24.35 -30.56
C ALA A 37 -13.35 -23.90 -30.69
N ALA A 38 -13.66 -22.63 -30.37
CA ALA A 38 -14.73 -21.86 -31.00
C ALA A 38 -14.67 -20.36 -30.64
N SER A 39 -14.58 -19.55 -31.71
CA SER A 39 -15.10 -18.19 -31.90
C SER A 39 -14.58 -17.03 -30.99
N ALA A 40 -13.79 -16.21 -31.67
CA ALA A 40 -13.30 -14.90 -31.17
C ALA A 40 -14.46 -13.90 -31.03
N VAL A 41 -14.71 -13.53 -29.78
CA VAL A 41 -15.10 -12.19 -29.32
C VAL A 41 -14.27 -11.99 -28.05
N GLY A 42 -13.48 -10.91 -27.96
CA GLY A 42 -12.42 -10.70 -26.99
C GLY A 42 -12.80 -11.02 -25.53
N ALA A 43 -12.71 -12.26 -25.16
CA ALA A 43 -12.65 -12.68 -23.78
C ALA A 43 -11.18 -12.48 -23.35
N MET A 44 -10.92 -11.52 -22.46
CA MET A 44 -9.71 -11.53 -21.67
C MET A 44 -9.58 -12.94 -21.08
N ASP A 45 -8.42 -13.54 -21.21
CA ASP A 45 -8.13 -14.81 -20.59
C ASP A 45 -8.36 -14.65 -19.07
N THR A 46 -9.07 -15.58 -18.45
CA THR A 46 -9.42 -15.49 -17.02
C THR A 46 -8.16 -15.42 -16.14
N SER A 47 -7.04 -15.96 -16.60
CA SER A 47 -5.75 -15.83 -15.91
C SER A 47 -5.21 -14.40 -15.88
N ASP A 48 -5.36 -13.64 -16.97
CA ASP A 48 -4.93 -12.23 -17.03
C ASP A 48 -5.79 -11.34 -16.11
N GLY A 49 -7.08 -11.66 -15.94
CA GLY A 49 -7.98 -10.97 -15.03
C GLY A 49 -7.60 -11.18 -13.55
N ASP A 50 -7.27 -12.41 -13.18
CA ASP A 50 -6.88 -12.77 -11.82
C ASP A 50 -5.55 -12.10 -11.43
N ASP A 51 -4.57 -12.04 -12.33
CA ASP A 51 -3.29 -11.34 -12.11
C ASP A 51 -3.49 -9.83 -11.91
N VAL A 52 -4.39 -9.20 -12.68
CA VAL A 52 -4.76 -7.78 -12.52
C VAL A 52 -5.41 -7.54 -11.15
N VAL A 53 -6.32 -8.41 -10.73
CA VAL A 53 -6.99 -8.33 -9.42
C VAL A 53 -5.98 -8.45 -8.27
N GLU A 54 -4.99 -9.35 -8.39
CA GLU A 54 -3.93 -9.49 -7.38
C GLU A 54 -3.11 -8.20 -7.26
N VAL A 55 -2.68 -7.62 -8.38
CA VAL A 55 -1.94 -6.35 -8.41
C VAL A 55 -2.75 -5.21 -7.82
N LEU A 56 -4.03 -5.09 -8.19
CA LEU A 56 -4.91 -4.05 -7.65
C LEU A 56 -5.14 -4.20 -6.15
N ASN A 57 -5.27 -5.43 -5.64
CA ASN A 57 -5.41 -5.69 -4.21
C ASN A 57 -4.13 -5.36 -3.43
N ASP A 58 -2.93 -5.62 -3.99
CA ASP A 58 -1.65 -5.21 -3.38
C ASP A 58 -1.57 -3.68 -3.22
N VAL A 59 -2.03 -2.93 -4.23
CA VAL A 59 -2.07 -1.45 -4.18
C VAL A 59 -3.18 -0.94 -3.27
N LEU A 60 -4.36 -1.59 -3.26
CA LEU A 60 -5.46 -1.26 -2.36
C LEU A 60 -5.04 -1.34 -0.89
N GLU A 61 -4.28 -2.38 -0.53
CA GLU A 61 -3.70 -2.49 0.81
C GLU A 61 -2.86 -1.26 1.15
N SER A 62 -1.99 -0.83 0.23
CA SER A 62 -1.16 0.36 0.45
C SER A 62 -1.98 1.64 0.61
N ALA A 63 -3.04 1.80 -0.18
CA ALA A 63 -3.90 2.99 -0.08
C ALA A 63 -4.63 3.04 1.28
N ARG A 64 -5.12 1.91 1.78
CA ARG A 64 -5.75 1.82 3.11
C ARG A 64 -4.76 2.02 4.25
N ASP A 65 -3.52 1.51 4.09
CA ASP A 65 -2.43 1.76 5.03
C ASP A 65 -2.12 3.25 5.11
N GLY A 66 -2.08 3.93 3.97
CA GLY A 66 -1.87 5.37 3.88
C GLY A 66 -3.00 6.16 4.52
N GLU A 67 -4.27 5.80 4.28
CA GLU A 67 -5.43 6.42 4.92
C GLU A 67 -5.33 6.35 6.45
N TYR A 68 -5.11 5.16 6.98
CA TYR A 68 -4.98 4.95 8.42
C TYR A 68 -3.73 5.64 8.99
N GLY A 69 -2.61 5.56 8.28
CA GLY A 69 -1.33 6.12 8.69
C GLY A 69 -1.38 7.64 8.81
N PHE A 70 -1.87 8.32 7.80
CA PHE A 70 -2.03 9.77 7.84
C PHE A 70 -3.07 10.22 8.88
N GLN A 71 -4.16 9.49 9.05
CA GLN A 71 -5.11 9.76 10.14
C GLN A 71 -4.41 9.68 11.50
N SER A 72 -3.62 8.62 11.73
CA SER A 72 -2.86 8.45 12.96
C SER A 72 -1.81 9.56 13.16
N CYS A 73 -1.12 10.00 12.11
CA CYS A 73 -0.20 11.12 12.18
C CYS A 73 -0.92 12.43 12.54
N ALA A 74 -2.10 12.68 11.97
CA ALA A 74 -2.92 13.85 12.32
C ALA A 74 -3.35 13.85 13.79
N ASP A 75 -3.68 12.69 14.34
CA ASP A 75 -4.08 12.55 15.75
C ASP A 75 -2.93 12.82 16.72
N HIS A 76 -1.67 12.64 16.30
CA HIS A 76 -0.48 12.77 17.14
C HIS A 76 0.32 14.05 16.88
N ALA A 77 0.15 14.74 15.78
CA ALA A 77 0.80 16.01 15.50
C ALA A 77 0.35 17.09 16.48
N ASP A 78 1.26 17.93 16.95
CA ASP A 78 0.91 19.10 17.77
C ASP A 78 0.52 20.30 16.91
N SER A 79 1.19 20.49 15.76
CA SER A 79 0.90 21.56 14.81
C SER A 79 -0.46 21.40 14.13
N ALA A 80 -1.31 22.42 14.21
CA ALA A 80 -2.60 22.46 13.51
C ALA A 80 -2.42 22.42 11.98
N GLU A 81 -1.33 23.00 11.47
CA GLU A 81 -0.98 22.96 10.05
C GLU A 81 -0.68 21.53 9.61
N LEU A 82 0.16 20.79 10.33
CA LEU A 82 0.47 19.39 10.04
C LEU A 82 -0.78 18.50 10.13
N LYS A 83 -1.64 18.70 11.14
CA LYS A 83 -2.94 17.99 11.23
C LYS A 83 -3.76 18.17 9.96
N SER A 84 -3.87 19.38 9.47
CA SER A 84 -4.64 19.69 8.25
C SER A 84 -4.04 19.01 7.02
N ILE A 85 -2.71 19.00 6.89
CA ILE A 85 -1.99 18.36 5.79
C ILE A 85 -2.22 16.83 5.83
N PHE A 86 -2.03 16.21 6.99
CA PHE A 86 -2.20 14.75 7.13
C PHE A 86 -3.64 14.31 6.89
N LEU A 87 -4.64 15.06 7.39
CA LEU A 87 -6.04 14.76 7.10
C LEU A 87 -6.37 14.83 5.60
N ARG A 88 -5.80 15.81 4.89
CA ARG A 88 -5.94 15.91 3.44
C ARG A 88 -5.32 14.69 2.73
N HIS A 89 -4.13 14.25 3.14
CA HIS A 89 -3.48 13.07 2.57
C HIS A 89 -4.27 11.79 2.89
N SER A 90 -4.79 11.65 4.11
CA SER A 90 -5.68 10.53 4.48
C SER A 90 -6.88 10.44 3.55
N GLN A 91 -7.57 11.58 3.30
CA GLN A 91 -8.71 11.63 2.38
C GLN A 91 -8.33 11.26 0.94
N GLN A 92 -7.15 11.66 0.46
CA GLN A 92 -6.64 11.28 -0.86
C GLN A 92 -6.40 9.77 -0.96
N CYS A 93 -5.82 9.16 0.08
CA CYS A 93 -5.62 7.72 0.16
C CYS A 93 -6.96 6.96 0.19
N ALA A 94 -7.96 7.45 0.95
CA ALA A 94 -9.31 6.90 0.98
C ALA A 94 -9.98 6.93 -0.40
N ALA A 95 -9.85 8.05 -1.13
CA ALA A 95 -10.38 8.18 -2.48
C ALA A 95 -9.69 7.21 -3.47
N ALA A 96 -8.36 7.05 -3.37
CA ALA A 96 -7.60 6.10 -4.16
C ALA A 96 -8.05 4.65 -3.88
N ALA A 97 -8.25 4.30 -2.60
CA ALA A 97 -8.75 2.98 -2.21
C ALA A 97 -10.13 2.68 -2.83
N GLN A 98 -11.05 3.63 -2.81
CA GLN A 98 -12.38 3.49 -3.42
C GLN A 98 -12.32 3.29 -4.95
N GLU A 99 -11.39 3.98 -5.64
CA GLU A 99 -11.16 3.76 -7.07
C GLU A 99 -10.68 2.34 -7.35
N LEU A 100 -9.68 1.86 -6.59
CA LEU A 100 -9.14 0.51 -6.71
C LEU A 100 -10.20 -0.57 -6.43
N GLU A 101 -11.03 -0.39 -5.42
CA GLU A 101 -12.13 -1.31 -5.12
C GLU A 101 -13.12 -1.43 -6.28
N ARG A 102 -13.45 -0.31 -6.95
CA ARG A 102 -14.33 -0.34 -8.13
C ARG A 102 -13.69 -1.11 -9.28
N GLU A 103 -12.38 -0.90 -9.52
CA GLU A 103 -11.67 -1.63 -10.57
C GLU A 103 -11.56 -3.12 -10.26
N ILE A 104 -11.26 -3.52 -9.03
CA ILE A 104 -11.22 -4.94 -8.63
C ILE A 104 -12.56 -5.60 -8.92
N ARG A 105 -13.69 -4.97 -8.55
CA ARG A 105 -15.03 -5.50 -8.84
C ARG A 105 -15.32 -5.54 -10.34
N ARG A 106 -14.83 -4.58 -11.11
CA ARG A 106 -14.97 -4.56 -12.59
C ARG A 106 -14.28 -5.77 -13.25
N PHE A 107 -13.17 -6.23 -12.69
CA PHE A 107 -12.48 -7.45 -13.13
C PHE A 107 -13.05 -8.73 -12.51
N GLY A 108 -14.18 -8.67 -11.79
CA GLY A 108 -14.84 -9.83 -11.19
C GLY A 108 -14.19 -10.31 -9.90
N GLY A 109 -13.19 -9.57 -9.39
CA GLY A 109 -12.52 -9.87 -8.13
C GLY A 109 -13.23 -9.28 -6.91
N GLU A 110 -12.82 -9.76 -5.73
CA GLU A 110 -13.26 -9.21 -4.46
C GLU A 110 -12.15 -8.32 -3.88
N PRO A 111 -12.46 -7.07 -3.49
CA PRO A 111 -11.52 -6.22 -2.75
C PRO A 111 -11.09 -6.93 -1.47
N ALA A 112 -9.77 -7.01 -1.25
CA ALA A 112 -9.23 -7.64 -0.05
C ALA A 112 -9.88 -7.03 1.19
N SER A 113 -10.65 -7.84 1.91
CA SER A 113 -11.25 -7.41 3.18
C SER A 113 -10.15 -7.31 4.24
N GLY A 114 -10.02 -6.16 4.90
CA GLY A 114 -8.93 -5.85 5.85
C GLY A 114 -8.77 -6.77 7.07
N GLY A 115 -9.26 -8.01 7.05
CA GLY A 115 -9.21 -8.92 8.19
C GLY A 115 -7.82 -9.45 8.54
N THR A 116 -7.03 -9.86 7.56
CA THR A 116 -5.61 -10.25 7.74
C THR A 116 -4.67 -9.06 7.66
N ILE A 117 -5.05 -8.06 6.88
CA ILE A 117 -4.34 -6.82 6.62
C ILE A 117 -4.45 -5.89 7.82
N ALA A 118 -5.66 -5.68 8.37
CA ALA A 118 -5.85 -4.91 9.61
C ALA A 118 -4.99 -5.42 10.76
N GLY A 119 -4.73 -6.73 10.83
CA GLY A 119 -3.83 -7.31 11.82
C GLY A 119 -2.35 -6.99 11.57
N ALA A 120 -1.91 -6.93 10.30
CA ALA A 120 -0.52 -6.60 9.93
C ALA A 120 -0.27 -5.09 10.07
N VAL A 121 -1.19 -4.27 9.58
CA VAL A 121 -1.21 -2.81 9.76
C VAL A 121 -1.23 -2.46 11.24
N HIS A 122 -2.13 -3.07 12.00
CA HIS A 122 -2.23 -2.82 13.45
C HIS A 122 -0.92 -3.16 14.18
N ARG A 123 -0.23 -4.24 13.81
CA ARG A 123 1.09 -4.59 14.40
C ARG A 123 2.19 -3.64 13.98
N GLY A 124 2.20 -3.16 12.74
CA GLY A 124 3.12 -2.12 12.27
C GLY A 124 2.89 -0.80 13.01
N TRP A 125 1.64 -0.38 13.15
CA TRP A 125 1.24 0.87 13.78
C TRP A 125 1.29 0.87 15.31
N VAL A 126 1.28 -0.27 15.98
CA VAL A 126 1.57 -0.35 17.43
C VAL A 126 3.00 0.08 17.71
N SER A 127 3.96 -0.26 16.84
CA SER A 127 5.35 0.23 16.92
C SER A 127 5.44 1.74 16.69
N VAL A 128 4.64 2.27 15.75
CA VAL A 128 4.52 3.69 15.45
C VAL A 128 3.93 4.46 16.62
N LYS A 129 2.84 3.99 17.23
CA LYS A 129 2.28 4.61 18.45
C LYS A 129 3.31 4.74 19.58
N ALA A 130 4.19 3.76 19.74
CA ALA A 130 5.25 3.82 20.73
C ALA A 130 6.30 4.90 20.38
N ALA A 131 6.61 5.09 19.10
CA ALA A 131 7.51 6.16 18.63
C ALA A 131 6.85 7.54 18.68
N LEU A 132 5.54 7.64 18.42
CA LEU A 132 4.76 8.88 18.45
C LEU A 132 4.37 9.33 19.87
N SER A 133 4.64 8.54 20.92
CA SER A 133 4.30 8.89 22.30
C SER A 133 5.05 10.14 22.82
N SER A 134 6.08 10.61 22.12
CA SER A 134 6.88 11.79 22.47
C SER A 134 6.27 13.13 22.05
N ARG A 135 5.14 13.15 21.31
CA ARG A 135 4.51 14.38 20.76
C ARG A 135 5.53 15.32 20.08
N ASP A 136 6.37 14.77 19.24
CA ASP A 136 7.35 15.53 18.45
C ASP A 136 6.92 15.52 16.98
N ASP A 137 6.53 16.66 16.45
CA ASP A 137 6.11 16.84 15.07
C ASP A 137 7.15 16.32 14.07
N LYS A 138 8.44 16.41 14.41
CA LYS A 138 9.52 15.85 13.58
C LYS A 138 9.44 14.32 13.53
N ALA A 139 9.25 13.65 14.67
CA ALA A 139 9.09 12.20 14.73
C ALA A 139 7.85 11.74 13.97
N VAL A 140 6.75 12.50 14.03
CA VAL A 140 5.54 12.25 13.25
C VAL A 140 5.82 12.33 11.74
N LEU A 141 6.56 13.35 11.30
CA LEU A 141 6.93 13.54 9.89
C LEU A 141 7.86 12.42 9.39
N GLU A 142 8.85 12.01 10.19
CA GLU A 142 9.74 10.88 9.87
C GLU A 142 8.96 9.57 9.68
N GLU A 143 7.93 9.35 10.49
CA GLU A 143 7.09 8.16 10.37
C GLU A 143 6.16 8.20 9.15
N CYS A 144 5.55 9.36 8.87
CA CYS A 144 4.77 9.57 7.66
C CYS A 144 5.61 9.33 6.40
N GLU A 145 6.84 9.87 6.34
CA GLU A 145 7.74 9.67 5.19
C GLU A 145 8.05 8.19 4.96
N ARG A 146 8.30 7.43 6.04
CA ARG A 146 8.55 5.99 5.93
C ARG A 146 7.37 5.23 5.34
N GLY A 147 6.14 5.62 5.71
CA GLY A 147 4.91 5.07 5.11
C GLY A 147 4.79 5.40 3.63
N GLU A 148 5.10 6.64 3.26
CA GLU A 148 5.05 7.09 1.87
C GLU A 148 6.14 6.44 0.99
N ASP A 149 7.34 6.21 1.51
CA ASP A 149 8.39 5.44 0.82
C ASP A 149 7.89 4.05 0.43
N ALA A 150 7.20 3.37 1.35
CA ALA A 150 6.62 2.06 1.11
C ALA A 150 5.50 2.12 0.05
N ALA A 151 4.64 3.15 0.09
CA ALA A 151 3.58 3.36 -0.89
C ALA A 151 4.14 3.60 -2.30
N VAL A 152 5.11 4.50 -2.44
CA VAL A 152 5.78 4.78 -3.73
C VAL A 152 6.44 3.53 -4.29
N ALA A 153 7.10 2.72 -3.46
CA ALA A 153 7.70 1.46 -3.87
C ALA A 153 6.66 0.45 -4.37
N ARG A 154 5.49 0.38 -3.71
CA ARG A 154 4.40 -0.53 -4.07
C ARG A 154 3.75 -0.14 -5.41
N TYR A 155 3.47 1.13 -5.64
CA TYR A 155 3.01 1.61 -6.96
C TYR A 155 4.03 1.33 -8.06
N ARG A 156 5.31 1.55 -7.80
CA ARG A 156 6.38 1.23 -8.78
C ARG A 156 6.39 -0.25 -9.14
N LYS A 157 6.24 -1.14 -8.14
CA LYS A 157 6.14 -2.59 -8.36
C LYS A 157 4.92 -2.93 -9.23
N ALA A 158 3.75 -2.38 -8.90
CA ALA A 158 2.51 -2.62 -9.63
C ALA A 158 2.60 -2.19 -11.10
N LEU A 159 3.22 -1.04 -11.38
CA LEU A 159 3.41 -0.52 -12.75
C LEU A 159 4.39 -1.35 -13.61
N ASN A 160 5.16 -2.27 -13.04
CA ASN A 160 5.98 -3.23 -13.78
C ASN A 160 5.20 -4.48 -14.24
N ALA A 161 3.97 -4.68 -13.75
CA ALA A 161 3.12 -5.79 -14.18
C ALA A 161 2.53 -5.56 -15.58
N ALA A 162 2.08 -6.64 -16.21
CA ALA A 162 1.25 -6.57 -17.42
C ALA A 162 -0.15 -6.09 -17.02
N LEU A 163 -0.51 -4.87 -17.41
CA LEU A 163 -1.76 -4.22 -17.02
C LEU A 163 -2.51 -3.71 -18.24
N PRO A 164 -3.85 -3.81 -18.27
CA PRO A 164 -4.68 -3.09 -19.22
C PRO A 164 -4.37 -1.59 -19.21
N ALA A 165 -4.51 -0.92 -20.35
CA ALA A 165 -4.10 0.47 -20.51
C ALA A 165 -4.83 1.43 -19.55
N ASP A 166 -6.10 1.20 -19.28
CA ASP A 166 -6.93 1.98 -18.37
C ASP A 166 -6.53 1.78 -16.90
N VAL A 167 -6.25 0.53 -16.49
CA VAL A 167 -5.70 0.21 -15.16
C VAL A 167 -4.32 0.84 -14.97
N ARG A 168 -3.45 0.73 -15.96
CA ARG A 168 -2.14 1.37 -15.95
C ARG A 168 -2.26 2.88 -15.75
N ALA A 169 -3.14 3.55 -16.53
CA ALA A 169 -3.36 4.98 -16.42
C ALA A 169 -3.91 5.39 -15.03
N LEU A 170 -4.78 4.57 -14.43
CA LEU A 170 -5.25 4.76 -13.05
C LEU A 170 -4.08 4.72 -12.07
N LEU A 171 -3.27 3.65 -12.12
CA LEU A 171 -2.15 3.46 -11.20
C LEU A 171 -1.06 4.52 -11.36
N GLU A 172 -0.77 4.97 -12.60
CA GLU A 172 0.17 6.07 -12.87
C GLU A 172 -0.30 7.39 -12.23
N ARG A 173 -1.59 7.72 -12.35
CA ARG A 173 -2.18 8.91 -11.72
C ARG A 173 -2.08 8.83 -10.19
N GLN A 174 -2.40 7.68 -9.61
CA GLN A 174 -2.32 7.47 -8.16
C GLN A 174 -0.87 7.47 -7.66
N ALA A 175 0.06 6.84 -8.39
CA ALA A 175 1.49 6.87 -8.10
C ALA A 175 2.07 8.30 -8.07
N GLN A 176 1.62 9.16 -9.01
CA GLN A 176 1.98 10.58 -9.00
C GLN A 176 1.41 11.29 -7.77
N GLY A 177 0.21 10.90 -7.31
CA GLY A 177 -0.39 11.38 -6.07
C GLY A 177 0.45 11.02 -4.85
N ALA A 178 0.78 9.75 -4.69
CA ALA A 178 1.63 9.25 -3.61
C ALA A 178 3.01 9.94 -3.61
N LYS A 179 3.61 10.11 -4.80
CA LYS A 179 4.88 10.83 -4.91
C LYS A 179 4.78 12.29 -4.46
N ARG A 180 3.71 13.00 -4.80
CA ARG A 180 3.51 14.40 -4.33
C ARG A 180 3.35 14.45 -2.81
N ASN A 181 2.61 13.53 -2.21
CA ASN A 181 2.46 13.44 -0.76
C ASN A 181 3.81 13.18 -0.08
N HIS A 182 4.57 12.22 -0.59
CA HIS A 182 5.94 11.93 -0.13
C HIS A 182 6.84 13.16 -0.19
N ASP A 183 6.88 13.86 -1.34
CA ASP A 183 7.74 15.03 -1.52
C ASP A 183 7.34 16.18 -0.57
N GLU A 184 6.03 16.38 -0.31
CA GLU A 184 5.51 17.37 0.65
C GLU A 184 5.91 17.01 2.09
N VAL A 185 5.71 15.77 2.51
CA VAL A 185 6.09 15.29 3.85
C VAL A 185 7.60 15.42 4.08
N ARG A 186 8.40 15.04 3.09
CA ARG A 186 9.86 15.16 3.12
C ARG A 186 10.30 16.62 3.28
N ALA A 187 9.73 17.54 2.48
CA ALA A 187 10.06 18.96 2.57
C ALA A 187 9.71 19.54 3.96
N LEU A 188 8.58 19.15 4.53
CA LEU A 188 8.16 19.53 5.88
C LEU A 188 9.15 19.00 6.93
N ARG A 189 9.50 17.71 6.88
CA ARG A 189 10.49 17.11 7.80
C ARG A 189 11.82 17.86 7.74
N ASP A 190 12.33 18.14 6.56
CA ASP A 190 13.60 18.86 6.39
C ASP A 190 13.54 20.28 6.98
N SER A 191 12.39 20.96 6.86
CA SER A 191 12.19 22.28 7.48
C SER A 191 12.15 22.23 9.01
N TYR A 192 11.61 21.16 9.60
CA TYR A 192 11.59 20.95 11.05
C TYR A 192 12.97 20.57 11.59
N ALA A 193 13.84 19.95 10.80
CA ALA A 193 15.21 19.63 11.19
C ALA A 193 16.12 20.87 11.28
N GLN A 194 15.71 22.00 10.72
CA GLN A 194 16.48 23.27 10.70
C GLN A 194 16.06 24.25 11.79
N ARG A 195 15.03 23.94 12.59
CA ARG A 195 14.54 24.75 13.71
C ARG A 195 15.16 24.31 15.03
#